data_36479b2f4d7694bf54620ef5aa3db837
#
_entry.id   36479b2f4d7694bf54620ef5aa3db837
#
_cell.length_a   1.000
_cell.length_b   1.000
_cell.length_c   1.000
_cell.angle_alpha   90.00
_cell.angle_beta   90.00
_cell.angle_gamma   90.00
#
_symmetry.space_group_name_H-M   'P 1'
#
loop_
_entity.id
_entity.type
_entity.pdbx_description
1 polymer ?
#
loop_
_entity_poly.entity_id
_entity_poly.type
_entity_poly.pdbx_seq_one_letter_code
_entity_poly.pdbx_strand_id
1 'polypeptide(L)'
;MRIIVFAVLALIPPTLIGALVWHGRKPPLVEHAPASARPFGQEADATLRALFEPSPAGAKVKEKVALYDEKGLFDYIDGAAPIFIDHHFRKLAAAEMATPEGSDLVCDVYDMATPDNAQAIFDKEKSATAKFADGWPEAIVGPMSFVFHHARYYAKLTAFDAKAEAALPLVARSLKEKMK
;
A
#
# COMPACT_ATOMS: atom_id res chain seq x y z
N MET A 1 -5.97 56.44 -24.06
CA MET A 1 -6.62 55.17 -24.36
C MET A 1 -5.94 54.08 -23.52
N ARG A 2 -6.53 53.71 -22.37
CA ARG A 2 -5.94 52.79 -21.36
C ARG A 2 -6.59 51.39 -21.58
N ILE A 3 -5.79 50.43 -22.00
CA ILE A 3 -6.20 49.04 -22.15
C ILE A 3 -6.14 48.37 -20.78
N ILE A 4 -7.30 48.01 -20.25
CA ILE A 4 -7.43 47.20 -19.02
C ILE A 4 -7.31 45.75 -19.42
N VAL A 5 -6.21 45.10 -19.00
CA VAL A 5 -6.03 43.65 -19.14
C VAL A 5 -6.70 42.97 -17.94
N PHE A 6 -7.82 42.31 -18.15
CA PHE A 6 -8.44 41.44 -17.18
C PHE A 6 -7.64 40.15 -17.07
N ALA A 7 -6.95 39.95 -15.94
CA ALA A 7 -6.36 38.68 -15.58
C ALA A 7 -7.51 37.73 -15.14
N VAL A 8 -7.80 36.74 -15.95
CA VAL A 8 -8.69 35.64 -15.59
C VAL A 8 -7.90 34.72 -14.67
N LEU A 9 -8.11 34.85 -13.37
CA LEU A 9 -7.61 33.89 -12.39
C LEU A 9 -8.51 32.66 -12.43
N ALA A 10 -8.07 31.63 -13.16
CA ALA A 10 -8.75 30.34 -13.18
C ALA A 10 -8.68 29.70 -11.78
N LEU A 11 -9.83 29.59 -11.12
CA LEU A 11 -10.01 28.83 -9.89
C LEU A 11 -9.76 27.34 -10.20
N ILE A 12 -8.60 26.83 -9.80
CA ILE A 12 -8.31 25.39 -9.77
C ILE A 12 -9.00 24.84 -8.52
N PRO A 13 -9.90 23.85 -8.65
CA PRO A 13 -10.56 23.29 -7.49
C PRO A 13 -9.56 22.56 -6.60
N PRO A 14 -9.69 22.65 -5.26
CA PRO A 14 -8.71 22.13 -4.29
C PRO A 14 -8.56 20.60 -4.29
N THR A 15 -9.40 19.89 -5.02
CA THR A 15 -9.35 18.42 -5.15
C THR A 15 -8.20 17.88 -5.99
N LEU A 16 -7.48 18.74 -6.75
CA LEU A 16 -6.34 18.32 -7.57
C LEU A 16 -4.97 18.46 -6.86
N ILE A 17 -4.92 19.08 -5.71
CA ILE A 17 -3.66 19.30 -4.98
C ILE A 17 -3.24 18.06 -4.19
N GLY A 18 -4.18 17.21 -3.78
CA GLY A 18 -3.90 15.97 -3.05
C GLY A 18 -3.19 14.90 -3.87
N ALA A 19 -3.40 14.88 -5.19
CA ALA A 19 -2.82 13.86 -6.06
C ALA A 19 -1.37 14.17 -6.51
N LEU A 20 -0.93 15.42 -6.42
CA LEU A 20 0.38 15.84 -6.96
C LEU A 20 1.51 15.76 -5.93
N VAL A 21 1.21 15.69 -4.64
CA VAL A 21 2.24 15.69 -3.57
C VAL A 21 2.76 14.29 -3.27
N TRP A 22 2.08 13.23 -3.74
CA TRP A 22 2.45 11.85 -3.42
C TRP A 22 3.43 11.19 -4.42
N HIS A 23 3.79 11.88 -5.51
CA HIS A 23 4.62 11.33 -6.58
C HIS A 23 6.14 11.51 -6.42
N GLY A 24 6.64 11.90 -5.26
CA GLY A 24 8.07 12.21 -5.16
C GLY A 24 8.78 11.99 -3.83
N ARG A 25 8.09 11.56 -2.79
CA ARG A 25 8.76 11.25 -1.53
C ARG A 25 8.65 9.76 -1.25
N LYS A 26 9.77 9.03 -1.41
CA LYS A 26 9.95 7.76 -0.71
C LYS A 26 9.74 8.08 0.77
N PRO A 27 8.72 7.50 1.46
CA PRO A 27 8.68 7.64 2.90
C PRO A 27 9.98 7.06 3.44
N PRO A 28 10.72 7.76 4.29
CA PRO A 28 11.85 7.15 4.94
C PRO A 28 11.34 5.93 5.70
N LEU A 29 11.97 4.77 5.50
CA LEU A 29 11.79 3.64 6.41
C LEU A 29 12.34 4.10 7.75
N VAL A 30 11.49 4.71 8.56
CA VAL A 30 11.89 5.18 9.89
C VAL A 30 12.10 3.92 10.72
N GLU A 31 13.34 3.66 11.06
CA GLU A 31 13.74 2.60 11.99
C GLU A 31 13.27 2.97 13.40
N HIS A 32 12.00 2.75 13.65
CA HIS A 32 11.46 2.82 15.00
C HIS A 32 11.60 1.42 15.60
N ALA A 33 12.53 1.27 16.52
CA ALA A 33 12.61 0.10 17.36
C ALA A 33 11.23 -0.13 18.03
N PRO A 34 10.65 -1.35 17.94
CA PRO A 34 9.33 -1.60 18.47
C PRO A 34 9.36 -1.47 19.99
N ALA A 35 8.57 -0.55 20.53
CA ALA A 35 8.29 -0.51 21.94
C ALA A 35 7.53 -1.79 22.32
N SER A 36 8.15 -2.63 23.14
CA SER A 36 7.58 -3.75 23.91
C SER A 36 6.54 -4.63 23.21
N ALA A 37 7.01 -5.66 22.49
CA ALA A 37 6.19 -6.76 22.01
C ALA A 37 5.61 -7.56 23.19
N ARG A 38 4.28 -7.58 23.33
CA ARG A 38 3.58 -8.59 24.14
C ARG A 38 3.65 -9.94 23.41
N PRO A 39 3.64 -11.12 24.11
CA PRO A 39 3.79 -12.43 23.46
C PRO A 39 2.82 -12.71 22.30
N PHE A 40 1.62 -12.14 22.35
CA PHE A 40 0.61 -12.23 21.27
C PHE A 40 1.02 -11.53 19.96
N GLY A 41 1.97 -10.59 20.01
CA GLY A 41 2.47 -9.88 18.83
C GLY A 41 3.48 -10.68 18.01
N GLN A 42 4.25 -11.58 18.63
CA GLN A 42 5.35 -12.28 17.95
C GLN A 42 4.87 -13.29 16.89
N GLU A 43 3.78 -14.01 17.15
CA GLU A 43 3.22 -14.98 16.19
C GLU A 43 2.58 -14.28 14.98
N ALA A 44 1.85 -13.20 15.23
CA ALA A 44 1.29 -12.36 14.15
C ALA A 44 2.40 -11.71 13.30
N ASP A 45 3.49 -11.30 13.94
CA ASP A 45 4.67 -10.73 13.27
C ASP A 45 5.36 -11.78 12.37
N ALA A 46 5.51 -13.01 12.86
CA ALA A 46 6.08 -14.11 12.09
C ALA A 46 5.20 -14.45 10.87
N THR A 47 3.88 -14.49 11.05
CA THR A 47 2.93 -14.78 9.98
C THR A 47 2.99 -13.72 8.87
N LEU A 48 3.01 -12.44 9.23
CA LEU A 48 3.13 -11.35 8.25
C LEU A 48 4.46 -11.37 7.52
N ARG A 49 5.59 -11.61 8.19
CA ARG A 49 6.91 -11.74 7.55
C ARG A 49 6.97 -12.93 6.59
N ALA A 50 6.33 -14.05 6.95
CA ALA A 50 6.29 -15.26 6.12
C ALA A 50 5.57 -15.05 4.77
N LEU A 51 4.75 -14.01 4.62
CA LEU A 51 4.16 -13.66 3.32
C LEU A 51 5.23 -13.27 2.29
N PHE A 52 6.36 -12.75 2.74
CA PHE A 52 7.46 -12.31 1.89
C PHE A 52 8.51 -13.41 1.67
N GLU A 53 8.35 -14.58 2.28
CA GLU A 53 9.27 -15.73 2.19
C GLU A 53 8.54 -16.99 1.69
N PRO A 54 9.05 -17.69 0.65
CA PRO A 54 10.10 -17.23 -0.28
C PRO A 54 9.68 -15.99 -1.04
N SER A 55 10.62 -15.28 -1.63
CA SER A 55 10.41 -14.02 -2.36
C SER A 55 9.24 -14.10 -3.35
N PRO A 56 8.18 -13.27 -3.20
CA PRO A 56 7.01 -13.30 -4.09
C PRO A 56 7.42 -13.02 -5.54
N ALA A 57 7.10 -13.95 -6.45
CA ALA A 57 7.47 -13.88 -7.87
C ALA A 57 8.97 -13.53 -8.11
N GLY A 58 9.86 -13.94 -7.20
CA GLY A 58 11.29 -13.66 -7.29
C GLY A 58 11.69 -12.23 -6.88
N ALA A 59 10.75 -11.37 -6.53
CA ALA A 59 11.05 -10.02 -6.03
C ALA A 59 11.60 -10.11 -4.60
N LYS A 60 12.85 -9.68 -4.41
CA LYS A 60 13.57 -9.82 -3.14
C LYS A 60 13.35 -8.61 -2.25
N VAL A 61 13.10 -8.83 -0.97
CA VAL A 61 13.13 -7.77 0.05
C VAL A 61 14.54 -7.20 0.13
N LYS A 62 14.68 -5.87 0.03
CA LYS A 62 15.99 -5.18 -0.04
C LYS A 62 16.71 -5.17 1.29
N GLU A 63 15.97 -4.91 2.36
CA GLU A 63 16.54 -4.85 3.72
C GLU A 63 15.78 -5.83 4.64
N LYS A 64 14.71 -5.38 5.25
CA LYS A 64 13.85 -6.17 6.14
C LYS A 64 12.40 -5.78 5.95
N VAL A 65 11.49 -6.69 6.27
CA VAL A 65 10.07 -6.37 6.39
C VAL A 65 9.88 -5.55 7.66
N ALA A 66 9.46 -4.29 7.50
CA ALA A 66 9.09 -3.42 8.61
C ALA A 66 7.67 -3.74 9.07
N LEU A 67 7.43 -3.72 10.39
CA LEU A 67 6.12 -3.98 10.97
C LEU A 67 5.66 -2.75 11.76
N TYR A 68 4.42 -2.35 11.55
CA TYR A 68 3.82 -1.20 12.20
C TYR A 68 2.53 -1.61 12.90
N ASP A 69 2.40 -1.26 14.17
CA ASP A 69 1.14 -1.28 14.93
C ASP A 69 0.33 0.01 14.70
N GLU A 70 -0.78 0.20 15.40
CA GLU A 70 -1.62 1.40 15.26
C GLU A 70 -0.84 2.71 15.43
N LYS A 71 0.07 2.76 16.40
CA LYS A 71 0.88 3.95 16.63
C LYS A 71 1.86 4.20 15.50
N GLY A 72 2.56 3.16 15.06
CA GLY A 72 3.51 3.24 13.95
C GLY A 72 2.81 3.50 12.61
N LEU A 73 1.53 3.12 12.47
CA LEU A 73 0.76 3.39 11.26
C LEU A 73 0.61 4.90 10.99
N PHE A 74 0.39 5.71 12.03
CA PHE A 74 0.34 7.17 11.89
C PHE A 74 1.67 7.75 11.38
N ASP A 75 2.80 7.19 11.81
CA ASP A 75 4.10 7.63 11.34
C ASP A 75 4.36 7.22 9.88
N TYR A 76 3.75 6.13 9.43
CA TYR A 76 3.97 5.57 8.10
C TYR A 76 3.04 6.15 7.03
N ILE A 77 1.72 6.25 7.28
CA ILE A 77 0.71 6.70 6.30
C ILE A 77 0.02 8.02 6.69
N ASP A 78 0.44 8.65 7.81
CA ASP A 78 -0.05 9.95 8.28
C ASP A 78 -1.60 10.04 8.31
N GLY A 79 -2.18 11.03 7.66
CA GLY A 79 -3.61 11.33 7.69
C GLY A 79 -4.55 10.22 7.18
N ALA A 80 -4.02 9.16 6.54
CA ALA A 80 -4.83 8.00 6.14
C ALA A 80 -5.01 6.96 7.25
N ALA A 81 -4.22 6.97 8.32
CA ALA A 81 -4.26 5.98 9.39
C ALA A 81 -5.65 5.81 10.05
N PRO A 82 -6.42 6.87 10.35
CA PRO A 82 -7.74 6.73 10.98
C PRO A 82 -8.68 5.81 10.22
N ILE A 83 -8.68 5.84 8.88
CA ILE A 83 -9.56 4.99 8.07
C ILE A 83 -9.28 3.50 8.33
N PHE A 84 -8.01 3.11 8.43
CA PHE A 84 -7.61 1.73 8.71
C PHE A 84 -7.97 1.32 10.14
N ILE A 85 -7.75 2.19 11.11
CA ILE A 85 -8.05 1.94 12.53
C ILE A 85 -9.55 1.78 12.75
N ASP A 86 -10.38 2.62 12.16
CA ASP A 86 -11.84 2.52 12.20
C ASP A 86 -12.36 1.19 11.60
N HIS A 87 -11.57 0.55 10.72
CA HIS A 87 -11.84 -0.76 10.13
C HIS A 87 -11.05 -1.89 10.80
N HIS A 88 -10.73 -1.74 12.09
CA HIS A 88 -10.11 -2.79 12.93
C HIS A 88 -8.73 -3.26 12.44
N PHE A 89 -7.93 -2.34 11.92
CA PHE A 89 -6.52 -2.58 11.61
C PHE A 89 -5.78 -3.22 12.80
N ARG A 90 -4.93 -4.18 12.53
CA ARG A 90 -4.10 -4.84 13.54
C ARG A 90 -2.63 -4.54 13.37
N LYS A 91 -2.14 -4.72 12.14
CA LYS A 91 -0.72 -4.57 11.85
C LYS A 91 -0.49 -4.38 10.35
N LEU A 92 0.54 -3.63 10.00
CA LEU A 92 1.05 -3.48 8.65
C LEU A 92 2.43 -4.14 8.56
N ALA A 93 2.64 -4.93 7.50
CA ALA A 93 3.97 -5.32 7.04
C ALA A 93 4.29 -4.55 5.76
N ALA A 94 5.34 -3.75 5.79
CA ALA A 94 5.83 -2.97 4.66
C ALA A 94 7.22 -3.46 4.23
N ALA A 95 7.43 -3.63 2.93
CA ALA A 95 8.70 -4.07 2.38
C ALA A 95 9.05 -3.29 1.12
N GLU A 96 10.25 -2.72 1.07
CA GLU A 96 10.89 -2.36 -0.19
C GLU A 96 11.45 -3.61 -0.85
N MET A 97 11.14 -3.81 -2.11
CA MET A 97 11.52 -5.00 -2.86
C MET A 97 12.16 -4.61 -4.18
N ALA A 98 13.05 -5.46 -4.68
CA ALA A 98 13.62 -5.37 -6.01
C ALA A 98 13.15 -6.55 -6.86
N THR A 99 12.63 -6.27 -8.06
CA THR A 99 12.29 -7.31 -9.04
C THR A 99 13.54 -8.04 -9.53
N PRO A 100 13.40 -9.21 -10.18
CA PRO A 100 14.54 -9.89 -10.79
C PRO A 100 15.32 -9.01 -11.79
N GLU A 101 14.63 -8.05 -12.43
CA GLU A 101 15.19 -7.09 -13.39
C GLU A 101 15.84 -5.86 -12.70
N GLY A 102 15.83 -5.81 -11.36
CA GLY A 102 16.47 -4.76 -10.57
C GLY A 102 15.62 -3.48 -10.41
N SER A 103 14.34 -3.51 -10.76
CA SER A 103 13.42 -2.38 -10.54
C SER A 103 12.77 -2.41 -9.16
N ASP A 104 12.56 -1.25 -8.57
CA ASP A 104 12.07 -1.11 -7.20
C ASP A 104 10.54 -1.07 -7.12
N LEU A 105 10.00 -1.71 -6.10
CA LEU A 105 8.59 -1.61 -5.70
C LEU A 105 8.47 -1.61 -4.16
N VAL A 106 7.36 -1.09 -3.67
CA VAL A 106 6.94 -1.21 -2.26
C VAL A 106 5.73 -2.11 -2.17
N CYS A 107 5.71 -2.97 -1.18
CA CYS A 107 4.60 -3.86 -0.88
C CYS A 107 4.15 -3.65 0.56
N ASP A 108 2.91 -3.19 0.74
CA ASP A 108 2.24 -2.96 2.00
C ASP A 108 1.14 -4.00 2.19
N VAL A 109 1.22 -4.80 3.26
CA VAL A 109 0.20 -5.79 3.61
C VAL A 109 -0.36 -5.46 4.98
N TYR A 110 -1.64 -5.11 5.02
CA TYR A 110 -2.41 -4.75 6.21
C TYR A 110 -3.20 -5.96 6.71
N ASP A 111 -3.00 -6.36 7.95
CA ASP A 111 -3.88 -7.31 8.66
C ASP A 111 -5.08 -6.53 9.22
N MET A 112 -6.25 -6.76 8.65
CA MET A 112 -7.51 -6.12 9.01
C MET A 112 -8.37 -6.97 9.95
N ALA A 113 -7.79 -7.96 10.59
CA ALA A 113 -8.43 -8.88 11.54
C ALA A 113 -9.41 -9.88 10.91
N THR A 114 -10.28 -9.45 10.00
CA THR A 114 -11.31 -10.29 9.35
C THR A 114 -11.38 -10.02 7.85
N PRO A 115 -11.93 -10.96 7.05
CA PRO A 115 -12.17 -10.74 5.62
C PRO A 115 -13.10 -9.54 5.35
N ASP A 116 -14.14 -9.37 6.17
CA ASP A 116 -15.11 -8.28 6.00
C ASP A 116 -14.45 -6.91 6.20
N ASN A 117 -13.54 -6.79 7.16
CA ASN A 117 -12.79 -5.55 7.37
C ASN A 117 -11.82 -5.27 6.20
N ALA A 118 -11.14 -6.30 5.68
CA ALA A 118 -10.25 -6.15 4.53
C ALA A 118 -11.04 -5.72 3.28
N GLN A 119 -12.23 -6.27 3.07
CA GLN A 119 -13.12 -5.83 2.01
C GLN A 119 -13.63 -4.40 2.24
N ALA A 120 -14.02 -4.06 3.46
CA ALA A 120 -14.53 -2.72 3.78
C ALA A 120 -13.49 -1.62 3.48
N ILE A 121 -12.20 -1.84 3.84
CA ILE A 121 -11.15 -0.88 3.50
C ILE A 121 -10.89 -0.82 1.99
N PHE A 122 -10.91 -1.96 1.29
CA PHE A 122 -10.79 -2.01 -0.16
C PHE A 122 -11.91 -1.21 -0.85
N ASP A 123 -13.16 -1.38 -0.41
CA ASP A 123 -14.30 -0.65 -0.95
C ASP A 123 -14.24 0.85 -0.63
N LYS A 124 -13.65 1.22 0.50
CA LYS A 124 -13.48 2.61 0.92
C LYS A 124 -12.43 3.34 0.09
N GLU A 125 -11.32 2.66 -0.24
CA GLU A 125 -10.24 3.24 -1.05
C GLU A 125 -10.50 3.16 -2.56
N LYS A 126 -11.44 2.35 -2.99
CA LYS A 126 -11.82 2.17 -4.39
C LYS A 126 -12.43 3.45 -4.96
N SER A 127 -11.86 3.98 -6.03
CA SER A 127 -12.47 5.08 -6.77
C SER A 127 -13.66 4.62 -7.60
N ALA A 128 -14.58 5.55 -7.94
CA ALA A 128 -15.72 5.27 -8.82
C ALA A 128 -15.32 4.80 -10.23
N THR A 129 -14.09 5.13 -10.66
CA THR A 129 -13.53 4.78 -11.97
C THR A 129 -12.46 3.69 -11.88
N ALA A 130 -12.44 2.93 -10.78
CA ALA A 130 -11.47 1.86 -10.56
C ALA A 130 -11.53 0.80 -11.68
N LYS A 131 -10.36 0.41 -12.18
CA LYS A 131 -10.23 -0.68 -13.14
C LYS A 131 -9.86 -1.95 -12.39
N PHE A 132 -10.71 -2.96 -12.47
CA PHE A 132 -10.44 -4.26 -11.88
C PHE A 132 -9.44 -5.05 -12.72
N ALA A 133 -8.65 -5.88 -12.07
CA ALA A 133 -7.73 -6.78 -12.75
C ALA A 133 -8.50 -7.91 -13.43
N ASP A 134 -8.08 -8.29 -14.64
CA ASP A 134 -8.73 -9.35 -15.40
C ASP A 134 -8.75 -10.68 -14.64
N GLY A 135 -9.96 -11.24 -14.46
CA GLY A 135 -10.17 -12.49 -13.73
C GLY A 135 -9.89 -12.40 -12.22
N TRP A 136 -9.84 -11.18 -11.66
CA TRP A 136 -9.62 -10.97 -10.23
C TRP A 136 -10.46 -9.80 -9.70
N PRO A 137 -11.74 -10.02 -9.36
CA PRO A 137 -12.67 -8.96 -8.95
C PRO A 137 -12.31 -8.28 -7.62
N GLU A 138 -11.48 -8.91 -6.78
CA GLU A 138 -10.96 -8.35 -5.53
C GLU A 138 -9.67 -7.54 -5.72
N ALA A 139 -9.29 -7.21 -6.97
CA ALA A 139 -8.07 -6.46 -7.25
C ALA A 139 -8.31 -5.30 -8.22
N ILE A 140 -7.66 -4.18 -7.96
CA ILE A 140 -7.69 -2.95 -8.75
C ILE A 140 -6.30 -2.68 -9.31
N VAL A 141 -6.27 -2.31 -10.60
CA VAL A 141 -5.07 -1.85 -11.29
C VAL A 141 -5.15 -0.34 -11.47
N GLY A 142 -4.14 0.37 -10.98
CA GLY A 142 -3.95 1.80 -11.20
C GLY A 142 -2.58 2.08 -11.82
N PRO A 143 -2.31 3.31 -12.24
CA PRO A 143 -0.98 3.71 -12.66
C PRO A 143 0.03 3.44 -11.53
N MET A 144 1.11 2.71 -11.83
CA MET A 144 2.16 2.32 -10.88
C MET A 144 1.64 1.64 -9.61
N SER A 145 0.41 1.09 -9.60
CA SER A 145 -0.18 0.51 -8.40
C SER A 145 -1.04 -0.71 -8.68
N PHE A 146 -1.04 -1.63 -7.74
CA PHE A 146 -1.92 -2.79 -7.71
C PHE A 146 -2.43 -2.99 -6.29
N VAL A 147 -3.75 -2.99 -6.12
CA VAL A 147 -4.40 -3.08 -4.82
C VAL A 147 -5.33 -4.27 -4.81
N PHE A 148 -5.30 -5.07 -3.75
CA PHE A 148 -6.22 -6.19 -3.61
C PHE A 148 -6.52 -6.50 -2.14
N HIS A 149 -7.59 -7.25 -1.91
CA HIS A 149 -7.82 -7.91 -0.63
C HIS A 149 -7.95 -9.42 -0.82
N HIS A 150 -7.56 -10.18 0.20
CA HIS A 150 -7.75 -11.62 0.28
C HIS A 150 -7.70 -12.09 1.73
N ALA A 151 -8.62 -13.00 2.10
CA ALA A 151 -8.81 -13.35 3.50
C ALA A 151 -8.90 -12.08 4.37
N ARG A 152 -8.21 -11.99 5.50
CA ARG A 152 -8.19 -10.81 6.37
C ARG A 152 -7.20 -9.72 5.95
N TYR A 153 -6.55 -9.87 4.81
CA TYR A 153 -5.50 -8.96 4.37
C TYR A 153 -5.98 -8.01 3.28
N TYR A 154 -5.60 -6.76 3.42
CA TYR A 154 -5.62 -5.75 2.36
C TYR A 154 -4.18 -5.47 1.94
N ALA A 155 -3.90 -5.46 0.65
CA ALA A 155 -2.55 -5.27 0.14
C ALA A 155 -2.49 -4.18 -0.92
N LYS A 156 -1.44 -3.36 -0.85
CA LYS A 156 -1.14 -2.30 -1.81
C LYS A 156 0.30 -2.44 -2.28
N LEU A 157 0.48 -2.57 -3.59
CA LEU A 157 1.78 -2.62 -4.23
C LEU A 157 1.96 -1.35 -5.04
N THR A 158 3.12 -0.72 -4.92
CA THR A 158 3.46 0.51 -5.62
C THR A 158 4.78 0.33 -6.36
N ALA A 159 4.78 0.57 -7.67
CA ALA A 159 5.96 0.56 -8.52
C ALA A 159 6.53 1.96 -8.69
N PHE A 160 7.83 2.05 -9.00
CA PHE A 160 8.50 3.34 -9.24
C PHE A 160 8.95 3.52 -10.70
N ASP A 161 8.78 2.48 -11.51
CA ASP A 161 9.01 2.53 -12.95
C ASP A 161 8.12 1.52 -13.70
N ALA A 162 8.09 1.60 -15.03
CA ALA A 162 7.24 0.75 -15.87
C ALA A 162 7.62 -0.75 -15.81
N LYS A 163 8.87 -1.10 -15.49
CA LYS A 163 9.29 -2.51 -15.37
C LYS A 163 8.75 -3.10 -14.07
N ALA A 164 8.88 -2.36 -12.95
CA ALA A 164 8.28 -2.76 -11.69
C ALA A 164 6.74 -2.82 -11.80
N GLU A 165 6.10 -1.86 -12.51
CA GLU A 165 4.65 -1.89 -12.75
C GLU A 165 4.20 -3.17 -13.44
N ALA A 166 4.91 -3.61 -14.46
CA ALA A 166 4.62 -4.86 -15.16
C ALA A 166 4.75 -6.12 -14.26
N ALA A 167 5.55 -6.05 -13.20
CA ALA A 167 5.73 -7.15 -12.24
C ALA A 167 4.64 -7.19 -11.16
N LEU A 168 3.93 -6.08 -10.89
CA LEU A 168 2.95 -5.99 -9.78
C LEU A 168 1.91 -7.13 -9.77
N PRO A 169 1.27 -7.51 -10.90
CA PRO A 169 0.27 -8.58 -10.88
C PRO A 169 0.84 -9.94 -10.48
N LEU A 170 2.09 -10.24 -10.87
CA LEU A 170 2.75 -11.50 -10.51
C LEU A 170 3.12 -11.55 -9.04
N VAL A 171 3.67 -10.46 -8.51
CA VAL A 171 3.99 -10.31 -7.08
C VAL A 171 2.71 -10.43 -6.24
N ALA A 172 1.63 -9.73 -6.64
CA ALA A 172 0.34 -9.78 -5.97
C ALA A 172 -0.26 -11.19 -5.93
N ARG A 173 -0.22 -11.95 -7.04
CA ARG A 173 -0.70 -13.35 -7.08
C ARG A 173 0.11 -14.24 -6.15
N SER A 174 1.43 -14.11 -6.15
CA SER A 174 2.31 -14.88 -5.26
C SER A 174 2.05 -14.57 -3.77
N LEU A 175 1.77 -13.31 -3.43
CA LEU A 175 1.34 -12.95 -2.08
C LEU A 175 -0.01 -13.55 -1.71
N LYS A 176 -1.01 -13.43 -2.60
CA LYS A 176 -2.35 -13.99 -2.39
C LYS A 176 -2.33 -15.47 -2.04
N GLU A 177 -1.51 -16.26 -2.73
CA GLU A 177 -1.37 -17.72 -2.49
C GLU A 177 -0.91 -18.06 -1.07
N LYS A 178 -0.22 -17.13 -0.41
CA LYS A 178 0.28 -17.29 0.97
C LYS A 178 -0.68 -16.74 2.03
N MET A 179 -1.63 -15.90 1.65
CA MET A 179 -2.65 -15.31 2.52
C MET A 179 -3.75 -16.34 2.80
N LYS A 180 -3.88 -16.76 4.06
CA LYS A 180 -4.88 -17.76 4.51
C LYS A 180 -5.74 -17.17 5.62
#